data_31a718e8b3076fcc5a2ca7f21a884c74
#
_entry.id   31a718e8b3076fcc5a2ca7f21a884c74
#
_cell.length_a   1.000
_cell.length_b   1.000
_cell.length_c   1.000
_cell.angle_alpha   90.00
_cell.angle_beta   90.00
_cell.angle_gamma   90.00
#
_symmetry.space_group_name_H-M   'P 1'
#
loop_
_entity.id
_entity.type
_entity.pdbx_description
1 polymer ?
#
loop_
_entity_poly.entity_id
_entity_poly.type
_entity_poly.pdbx_seq_one_letter_code
_entity_poly.pdbx_strand_id
1 'polypeptide(L)'
;AAGRQRLLRLFEKAPLTRGPMRQMAVSRFTAALATFVAAGVDTDTAMEKAVAMVDHGNLKSQLEAVRMQMTDPAQAKSLAQAIFDNNVFEPIYARMLVVGTRSGSLETVLASLSDTFFDDSIVRLDGLIDSVEPTLAAFLTVGVGATLIAVMLPLIGIMGSIG
;
A
#
# COMPACT_ATOMS: atom_id res chain seq x y z
N ALA A 1 -22.96 13.15 4.99
CA ALA A 1 -22.21 11.99 5.52
C ALA A 1 -22.09 10.86 4.49
N ALA A 2 -23.15 10.53 3.74
CA ALA A 2 -23.14 9.44 2.75
C ALA A 2 -22.22 9.69 1.54
N GLY A 3 -22.02 10.94 1.13
CA GLY A 3 -21.14 11.31 0.00
C GLY A 3 -19.66 11.05 0.29
N ARG A 4 -19.23 11.25 1.53
CA ARG A 4 -17.83 11.04 1.94
C ARG A 4 -17.45 9.54 1.92
N GLN A 5 -18.36 8.67 2.35
CA GLN A 5 -18.15 7.22 2.32
C GLN A 5 -18.15 6.65 0.89
N ARG A 6 -18.93 7.24 -0.02
CA ARG A 6 -18.92 6.86 -1.44
C ARG A 6 -17.63 7.29 -2.13
N LEU A 7 -17.12 8.47 -1.81
CA LEU A 7 -15.83 8.96 -2.30
C LEU A 7 -14.67 8.10 -1.80
N LEU A 8 -14.66 7.72 -0.53
CA LEU A 8 -13.64 6.83 0.03
C LEU A 8 -13.64 5.45 -0.65
N ARG A 9 -14.82 4.88 -0.94
CA ARG A 9 -14.93 3.62 -1.69
C ARG A 9 -14.48 3.75 -3.15
N LEU A 10 -14.65 4.91 -3.76
CA LEU A 10 -14.14 5.19 -5.10
C LEU A 10 -12.61 5.32 -5.11
N PHE A 11 -12.03 5.94 -4.07
CA PHE A 11 -10.58 6.00 -3.89
C PHE A 11 -9.96 4.63 -3.63
N GLU A 12 -10.64 3.76 -2.86
CA GLU A 12 -10.20 2.37 -2.67
C GLU A 12 -10.22 1.54 -3.97
N LYS A 13 -11.10 1.88 -4.90
CA LYS A 13 -11.20 1.20 -6.21
C LYS A 13 -10.32 1.82 -7.29
N ALA A 14 -9.73 2.99 -7.06
CA ALA A 14 -8.88 3.64 -8.04
C ALA A 14 -7.57 2.85 -8.26
N PRO A 15 -7.22 2.49 -9.50
CA PRO A 15 -6.03 1.68 -9.77
C PRO A 15 -4.72 2.37 -9.36
N LEU A 16 -4.70 3.70 -9.27
CA LEU A 16 -3.56 4.51 -8.84
C LEU A 16 -3.21 4.39 -7.36
N THR A 17 -4.20 4.09 -6.49
CA THR A 17 -4.02 4.00 -5.03
C THR A 17 -3.77 2.58 -4.54
N ARG A 18 -4.09 1.56 -5.34
CA ARG A 18 -3.95 0.15 -4.95
C ARG A 18 -2.51 -0.27 -4.65
N GLY A 19 -1.56 0.17 -5.47
CA GLY A 19 -0.15 -0.16 -5.30
C GLY A 19 0.43 0.38 -4.00
N PRO A 20 0.36 1.70 -3.74
CA PRO A 20 0.89 2.30 -2.52
C PRO A 20 0.19 1.84 -1.25
N MET A 21 -1.13 1.64 -1.26
CA MET A 21 -1.88 1.14 -0.10
C MET A 21 -1.49 -0.30 0.24
N ARG A 22 -1.33 -1.15 -0.78
CA ARG A 22 -0.84 -2.52 -0.58
C ARG A 22 0.57 -2.52 -0.01
N GLN A 23 1.46 -1.68 -0.51
CA GLN A 23 2.84 -1.57 -0.04
C GLN A 23 2.92 -1.12 1.42
N MET A 24 2.09 -0.15 1.82
CA MET A 24 1.97 0.24 3.23
C MET A 24 1.47 -0.90 4.11
N ALA A 25 0.47 -1.65 3.65
CA ALA A 25 -0.06 -2.79 4.38
C ALA A 25 1.00 -3.90 4.53
N VAL A 26 1.76 -4.19 3.48
CA VAL A 26 2.89 -5.14 3.52
C VAL A 26 3.97 -4.66 4.49
N SER A 27 4.30 -3.39 4.48
CA SER A 27 5.27 -2.79 5.40
C SER A 27 4.84 -2.94 6.86
N ARG A 28 3.59 -2.63 7.18
CA ARG A 28 3.03 -2.78 8.54
C ARG A 28 3.00 -4.24 8.99
N PHE A 29 2.58 -5.13 8.11
CA PHE A 29 2.58 -6.56 8.37
C PHE A 29 3.99 -7.07 8.68
N THR A 30 4.96 -6.73 7.85
CA THR A 30 6.36 -7.15 8.02
C THR A 30 6.96 -6.60 9.30
N ALA A 31 6.68 -5.34 9.64
CA ALA A 31 7.13 -4.71 10.89
C ALA A 31 6.53 -5.41 12.11
N ALA A 32 5.25 -5.73 12.10
CA ALA A 32 4.59 -6.46 13.16
C ALA A 32 5.17 -7.88 13.33
N LEU A 33 5.33 -8.59 12.22
CA LEU A 33 5.92 -9.93 12.22
C LEU A 33 7.36 -9.92 12.75
N ALA A 34 8.18 -8.99 12.29
CA ALA A 34 9.56 -8.81 12.77
C ALA A 34 9.60 -8.54 14.27
N THR A 35 8.71 -7.70 14.77
CA THR A 35 8.61 -7.37 16.20
C THR A 35 8.24 -8.58 17.04
N PHE A 36 7.26 -9.37 16.61
CA PHE A 36 6.83 -10.57 17.34
C PHE A 36 7.93 -11.65 17.33
N VAL A 37 8.58 -11.86 16.21
CA VAL A 37 9.70 -12.82 16.11
C VAL A 37 10.88 -12.39 16.97
N ALA A 38 11.23 -11.10 16.96
CA ALA A 38 12.28 -10.54 17.81
C ALA A 38 11.97 -10.68 19.31
N ALA A 39 10.70 -10.64 19.68
CA ALA A 39 10.25 -10.86 21.05
C ALA A 39 10.24 -12.34 21.47
N GLY A 40 10.63 -13.26 20.60
CA GLY A 40 10.68 -14.70 20.87
C GLY A 40 9.34 -15.42 20.73
N VAL A 41 8.34 -14.78 20.11
CA VAL A 41 7.07 -15.43 19.80
C VAL A 41 7.29 -16.43 18.67
N ASP A 42 6.68 -17.61 18.79
CA ASP A 42 6.75 -18.62 17.73
C ASP A 42 6.14 -18.09 16.43
N THR A 43 6.61 -18.61 15.29
CA THR A 43 6.24 -18.10 13.96
C THR A 43 4.75 -18.23 13.67
N ASP A 44 4.08 -19.26 14.14
CA ASP A 44 2.64 -19.46 13.92
C ASP A 44 1.81 -18.42 14.66
N THR A 45 2.11 -18.18 15.93
CA THR A 45 1.46 -17.16 16.76
C THR A 45 1.80 -15.74 16.27
N ALA A 46 3.04 -15.50 15.90
CA ALA A 46 3.49 -14.22 15.35
C ALA A 46 2.73 -13.91 14.04
N MET A 47 2.57 -14.89 13.18
CA MET A 47 1.82 -14.76 11.94
C MET A 47 0.35 -14.47 12.19
N GLU A 48 -0.30 -15.18 13.11
CA GLU A 48 -1.68 -14.95 13.49
C GLU A 48 -1.92 -13.50 13.95
N LYS A 49 -1.08 -13.02 14.85
CA LYS A 49 -1.17 -11.65 15.38
C LYS A 49 -0.89 -10.60 14.32
N ALA A 50 0.11 -10.81 13.48
CA ALA A 50 0.46 -9.89 12.40
C ALA A 50 -0.65 -9.79 11.35
N VAL A 51 -1.28 -10.88 10.98
CA VAL A 51 -2.42 -10.91 10.04
C VAL A 51 -3.63 -10.18 10.61
N ALA A 52 -3.88 -10.29 11.90
CA ALA A 52 -4.97 -9.59 12.56
C ALA A 52 -4.84 -8.06 12.48
N MET A 53 -3.63 -7.53 12.29
CA MET A 53 -3.35 -6.10 12.15
C MET A 53 -3.49 -5.57 10.73
N VAL A 54 -3.76 -6.45 9.76
CA VAL A 54 -3.89 -6.08 8.34
C VAL A 54 -5.33 -5.73 8.01
N ASP A 55 -5.55 -4.52 7.50
CA ASP A 55 -6.87 -4.04 7.05
C ASP A 55 -7.08 -4.15 5.54
N HIS A 56 -6.01 -4.36 4.77
CA HIS A 56 -6.09 -4.48 3.31
C HIS A 56 -6.62 -5.85 2.88
N GLY A 57 -7.82 -5.89 2.32
CA GLY A 57 -8.58 -7.13 2.06
C GLY A 57 -7.85 -8.17 1.21
N ASN A 58 -7.25 -7.78 0.10
CA ASN A 58 -6.53 -8.71 -0.78
C ASN A 58 -5.27 -9.28 -0.11
N LEU A 59 -4.53 -8.43 0.59
CA LEU A 59 -3.35 -8.88 1.33
C LEU A 59 -3.74 -9.81 2.47
N LYS A 60 -4.81 -9.48 3.19
CA LYS A 60 -5.32 -10.32 4.27
C LYS A 60 -5.68 -11.71 3.78
N SER A 61 -6.35 -11.83 2.64
CA SER A 61 -6.69 -13.12 2.03
C SER A 61 -5.45 -13.93 1.66
N GLN A 62 -4.41 -13.29 1.12
CA GLN A 62 -3.14 -13.94 0.81
C GLN A 62 -2.44 -14.43 2.08
N LEU A 63 -2.45 -13.64 3.14
CA LEU A 63 -1.82 -13.96 4.41
C LEU A 63 -2.57 -15.06 5.16
N GLU A 64 -3.89 -15.11 5.06
CA GLU A 64 -4.68 -16.25 5.58
C GLU A 64 -4.36 -17.55 4.83
N ALA A 65 -4.14 -17.49 3.51
CA ALA A 65 -3.67 -18.64 2.75
C ALA A 65 -2.28 -19.12 3.21
N VAL A 66 -1.38 -18.20 3.53
CA VAL A 66 -0.07 -18.50 4.14
C VAL A 66 -0.25 -19.22 5.47
N ARG A 67 -1.10 -18.70 6.36
CA ARG A 67 -1.39 -19.36 7.64
C ARG A 67 -1.90 -20.77 7.47
N MET A 68 -2.86 -20.96 6.55
CA MET A 68 -3.41 -22.30 6.27
C MET A 68 -2.31 -23.27 5.83
N GLN A 69 -1.39 -22.85 4.99
CA GLN A 69 -0.27 -23.68 4.53
C GLN A 69 0.76 -24.00 5.64
N MET A 70 0.92 -23.09 6.59
CA MET A 70 1.80 -23.31 7.75
C MET A 70 1.19 -24.31 8.75
N THR A 71 -0.11 -24.23 8.96
CA THR A 71 -0.82 -25.03 9.98
C THR A 71 -1.37 -26.36 9.44
N ASP A 72 -1.40 -26.54 8.11
CA ASP A 72 -1.87 -27.78 7.50
C ASP A 72 -0.90 -28.94 7.76
N PRO A 73 -1.32 -30.00 8.46
CA PRO A 73 -0.46 -31.14 8.74
C PRO A 73 0.04 -31.85 7.48
N ALA A 74 -0.66 -31.74 6.36
CA ALA A 74 -0.30 -32.37 5.09
C ALA A 74 0.79 -31.60 4.35
N GLN A 75 0.88 -30.31 4.55
CA GLN A 75 1.86 -29.43 3.86
C GLN A 75 2.96 -28.93 4.79
N ALA A 76 2.63 -28.53 6.00
CA ALA A 76 3.54 -28.06 7.06
C ALA A 76 4.70 -27.17 6.55
N LYS A 77 4.35 -26.18 5.71
CA LYS A 77 5.34 -25.30 5.10
C LYS A 77 5.92 -24.32 6.12
N SER A 78 7.20 -23.99 5.99
CA SER A 78 7.79 -22.89 6.75
C SER A 78 7.16 -21.55 6.36
N LEU A 79 7.19 -20.58 7.27
CA LEU A 79 6.74 -19.21 7.02
C LEU A 79 7.31 -18.64 5.71
N ALA A 80 8.61 -18.77 5.52
CA ALA A 80 9.29 -18.27 4.33
C ALA A 80 8.81 -18.94 3.04
N GLN A 81 8.64 -20.25 3.04
CA GLN A 81 8.17 -20.98 1.86
C GLN A 81 6.70 -20.65 1.55
N ALA A 82 5.86 -20.55 2.55
CA ALA A 82 4.45 -20.18 2.37
C ALA A 82 4.31 -18.75 1.84
N ILE A 83 5.11 -17.80 2.31
CA ILE A 83 5.16 -16.44 1.79
C ILE A 83 5.61 -16.42 0.33
N PHE A 84 6.62 -17.20 -0.02
CA PHE A 84 7.11 -17.33 -1.40
C PHE A 84 6.03 -17.88 -2.33
N ASP A 85 5.38 -18.96 -1.94
CA ASP A 85 4.39 -19.64 -2.76
C ASP A 85 3.12 -18.81 -3.00
N ASN A 86 2.76 -17.95 -2.06
CA ASN A 86 1.59 -17.06 -2.17
C ASN A 86 1.89 -15.67 -2.75
N ASN A 87 3.11 -15.42 -3.20
CA ASN A 87 3.53 -14.15 -3.79
C ASN A 87 3.21 -12.92 -2.91
N VAL A 88 3.35 -13.05 -1.61
CA VAL A 88 3.12 -11.94 -0.66
C VAL A 88 4.16 -10.85 -0.84
N PHE A 89 5.43 -11.26 -0.96
CA PHE A 89 6.56 -10.37 -1.26
C PHE A 89 7.02 -10.55 -2.71
N GLU A 90 7.73 -9.57 -3.23
CA GLU A 90 8.45 -9.73 -4.49
C GLU A 90 9.44 -10.92 -4.40
N PRO A 91 9.67 -11.64 -5.51
CA PRO A 91 10.45 -12.89 -5.48
C PRO A 91 11.83 -12.77 -4.82
N ILE A 92 12.50 -11.63 -4.99
CA ILE A 92 13.82 -11.41 -4.40
C ILE A 92 13.77 -11.40 -2.87
N TYR A 93 12.79 -10.72 -2.30
CA TYR A 93 12.62 -10.61 -0.85
C TYR A 93 12.13 -11.93 -0.23
N ALA A 94 11.23 -12.61 -0.92
CA ALA A 94 10.77 -13.93 -0.51
C ALA A 94 11.93 -14.96 -0.49
N ARG A 95 12.83 -14.91 -1.47
CA ARG A 95 14.06 -15.75 -1.47
C ARG A 95 15.01 -15.40 -0.35
N MET A 96 15.20 -14.13 -0.05
CA MET A 96 16.01 -13.69 1.10
C MET A 96 15.45 -14.26 2.40
N LEU A 97 14.15 -14.30 2.55
CA LEU A 97 13.47 -14.85 3.72
C LEU A 97 13.68 -16.37 3.82
N VAL A 98 13.60 -17.10 2.71
CA VAL A 98 13.88 -18.55 2.65
C VAL A 98 15.33 -18.85 3.06
N VAL A 99 16.29 -18.10 2.52
CA VAL A 99 17.71 -18.24 2.87
C VAL A 99 17.93 -17.90 4.35
N GLY A 100 17.34 -16.84 4.85
CA GLY A 100 17.40 -16.44 6.26
C GLY A 100 16.85 -17.51 7.19
N THR A 101 15.74 -18.14 6.84
CA THR A 101 15.16 -19.25 7.61
C THR A 101 16.12 -20.44 7.68
N ARG A 102 16.75 -20.80 6.56
CA ARG A 102 17.71 -21.92 6.50
C ARG A 102 18.99 -21.67 7.29
N SER A 103 19.44 -20.42 7.33
CA SER A 103 20.67 -20.03 8.06
C SER A 103 20.44 -19.67 9.52
N GLY A 104 19.19 -19.71 10.00
CA GLY A 104 18.84 -19.31 11.37
C GLY A 104 18.84 -17.79 11.61
N SER A 105 18.83 -16.98 10.56
CA SER A 105 18.84 -15.51 10.63
C SER A 105 17.50 -14.88 10.25
N LEU A 106 16.40 -15.58 10.47
CA LEU A 106 15.03 -15.11 10.15
C LEU A 106 14.74 -13.75 10.77
N GLU A 107 15.07 -13.56 12.04
CA GLU A 107 14.85 -12.30 12.77
C GLU A 107 15.57 -11.12 12.09
N THR A 108 16.84 -11.30 11.75
CA THR A 108 17.66 -10.27 11.10
C THR A 108 17.11 -9.92 9.71
N VAL A 109 16.72 -10.93 8.93
CA VAL A 109 16.14 -10.74 7.59
C VAL A 109 14.80 -10.03 7.68
N LEU A 110 13.92 -10.42 8.60
CA LEU A 110 12.62 -9.73 8.81
C LEU A 110 12.80 -8.28 9.20
N ALA A 111 13.72 -7.97 10.09
CA ALA A 111 14.01 -6.59 10.49
C ALA A 111 14.51 -5.77 9.31
N SER A 112 15.42 -6.31 8.51
CA SER A 112 15.96 -5.66 7.31
C SER A 112 14.87 -5.44 6.24
N LEU A 113 14.00 -6.43 6.00
CA LEU A 113 12.87 -6.30 5.07
C LEU A 113 11.85 -5.28 5.56
N SER A 114 11.59 -5.23 6.85
CA SER A 114 10.69 -4.22 7.45
C SER A 114 11.17 -2.81 7.16
N ASP A 115 12.45 -2.52 7.37
CA ASP A 115 13.05 -1.23 7.06
C ASP A 115 12.99 -0.91 5.57
N THR A 116 13.33 -1.87 4.72
CA THR A 116 13.28 -1.72 3.25
C THR A 116 11.88 -1.43 2.76
N PHE A 117 10.89 -2.15 3.24
CA PHE A 117 9.49 -1.94 2.84
C PHE A 117 8.92 -0.62 3.35
N PHE A 118 9.33 -0.19 4.51
CA PHE A 118 8.95 1.11 5.06
C PHE A 118 9.50 2.26 4.19
N ASP A 119 10.78 2.22 3.87
CA ASP A 119 11.43 3.21 3.02
C ASP A 119 10.81 3.24 1.61
N ASP A 120 10.54 2.07 1.03
CA ASP A 120 9.90 1.94 -0.27
C ASP A 120 8.45 2.48 -0.26
N SER A 121 7.72 2.28 0.83
CA SER A 121 6.38 2.84 1.02
C SER A 121 6.40 4.37 1.04
N ILE A 122 7.36 4.99 1.73
CA ILE A 122 7.52 6.44 1.80
C ILE A 122 7.83 7.01 0.42
N VAL A 123 8.75 6.40 -0.31
CA VAL A 123 9.11 6.83 -1.68
C VAL A 123 7.90 6.77 -2.62
N ARG A 124 7.08 5.74 -2.54
CA ARG A 124 5.86 5.61 -3.35
C ARG A 124 4.80 6.64 -2.98
N LEU A 125 4.66 6.97 -1.70
CA LEU A 125 3.76 8.03 -1.22
C LEU A 125 4.22 9.41 -1.67
N ASP A 126 5.51 9.70 -1.56
CA ASP A 126 6.10 10.96 -2.04
C ASP A 126 5.89 11.12 -3.55
N GLY A 127 6.06 10.05 -4.33
CA GLY A 127 5.76 10.04 -5.76
C GLY A 127 4.31 10.36 -6.10
N LEU A 128 3.34 9.92 -5.28
CA LEU A 128 1.93 10.27 -5.43
C LEU A 128 1.66 11.75 -5.10
N ILE A 129 2.26 12.26 -4.04
CA ILE A 129 2.15 13.67 -3.65
C ILE A 129 2.74 14.56 -4.73
N ASP A 130 3.90 14.22 -5.25
CA ASP A 130 4.54 14.94 -6.35
C ASP A 130 3.72 14.93 -7.65
N SER A 131 2.93 13.88 -7.89
CA SER A 131 2.01 13.80 -9.04
C SER A 131 0.75 14.61 -8.85
N VAL A 132 0.30 14.82 -7.61
CA VAL A 132 -0.92 15.59 -7.28
C VAL A 132 -0.68 17.09 -7.42
N GLU A 133 0.49 17.58 -7.05
CA GLU A 133 0.83 19.01 -7.09
C GLU A 133 0.70 19.62 -8.51
N PRO A 134 1.30 19.06 -9.58
CA PRO A 134 1.09 19.56 -10.94
C PRO A 134 -0.37 19.48 -11.40
N THR A 135 -1.12 18.46 -10.99
CA THR A 135 -2.54 18.30 -11.33
C THR A 135 -3.39 19.39 -10.69
N LEU A 136 -3.15 19.72 -9.42
CA LEU A 136 -3.81 20.82 -8.73
C LEU A 136 -3.50 22.17 -9.36
N ALA A 137 -2.26 22.43 -9.72
CA ALA A 137 -1.83 23.64 -10.40
C ALA A 137 -2.52 23.80 -11.76
N ALA A 138 -2.59 22.74 -12.55
CA ALA A 138 -3.30 22.71 -13.83
C ALA A 138 -4.80 22.96 -13.65
N PHE A 139 -5.43 22.36 -12.66
CA PHE A 139 -6.86 22.54 -12.35
C PHE A 139 -7.18 23.98 -11.94
N LEU A 140 -6.36 24.58 -11.08
CA LEU A 140 -6.49 25.98 -10.68
C LEU A 140 -6.31 26.93 -11.87
N THR A 141 -5.34 26.70 -12.73
CA THR A 141 -5.08 27.51 -13.93
C THR A 141 -6.29 27.47 -14.88
N VAL A 142 -6.86 26.32 -15.14
CA VAL A 142 -8.07 26.17 -15.96
C VAL A 142 -9.28 26.87 -15.32
N GLY A 143 -9.46 26.73 -14.01
CA GLY A 143 -10.54 27.39 -13.25
C GLY A 143 -10.45 28.90 -13.30
N VAL A 144 -9.27 29.47 -13.10
CA VAL A 144 -9.02 30.92 -13.19
C VAL A 144 -9.24 31.41 -14.62
N GLY A 145 -8.72 30.71 -15.63
CA GLY A 145 -8.92 31.04 -17.03
C GLY A 145 -10.39 31.05 -17.44
N ALA A 146 -11.15 30.04 -17.03
CA ALA A 146 -12.61 29.97 -17.28
C ALA A 146 -13.37 31.13 -16.62
N THR A 147 -12.99 31.51 -15.39
CA THR A 147 -13.57 32.65 -14.66
C THR A 147 -13.28 33.96 -15.38
N LEU A 148 -12.09 34.19 -15.85
CA LEU A 148 -11.71 35.39 -16.62
C LEU A 148 -12.52 35.49 -17.92
N ILE A 149 -12.66 34.40 -18.66
CA ILE A 149 -13.49 34.35 -19.88
C ILE A 149 -14.94 34.65 -19.58
N ALA A 150 -15.48 34.07 -18.51
CA ALA A 150 -16.87 34.30 -18.09
C ALA A 150 -17.16 35.77 -17.72
N VAL A 151 -16.17 36.49 -17.18
CA VAL A 151 -16.28 37.91 -16.86
C VAL A 151 -16.08 38.79 -18.10
N MET A 152 -15.22 38.39 -19.01
CA MET A 152 -14.91 39.17 -20.23
C MET A 152 -16.02 39.12 -21.29
N LEU A 153 -16.71 37.99 -21.44
CA LEU A 153 -17.80 37.84 -22.43
C LEU A 153 -18.94 38.87 -22.31
N PRO A 154 -19.50 39.13 -21.11
CA PRO A 154 -20.50 40.18 -20.95
C PRO A 154 -19.98 41.60 -21.27
N LEU A 155 -18.74 41.89 -20.91
CA LEU A 155 -18.09 43.18 -21.19
C LEU A 155 -17.93 43.41 -22.70
N ILE A 156 -17.52 42.40 -23.46
CA ILE A 156 -17.44 42.45 -24.92
C ILE A 156 -18.83 42.67 -25.55
N GLY A 157 -19.85 41.99 -25.03
CA GLY A 157 -21.23 42.15 -25.45
C GLY A 157 -21.76 43.58 -25.22
N ILE A 158 -21.46 44.18 -24.07
CA ILE A 158 -21.81 45.57 -23.74
C ILE A 158 -21.08 46.55 -24.65
N MET A 159 -19.79 46.36 -24.88
CA MET A 159 -18.99 47.19 -25.78
C MET A 159 -19.47 47.09 -27.23
N GLY A 160 -19.89 45.92 -27.68
CA GLY A 160 -20.49 45.70 -29.00
C GLY A 160 -21.85 46.33 -29.20
N SER A 161 -22.63 46.53 -28.13
CA SER A 161 -23.95 47.17 -28.18
C SER A 161 -23.88 48.71 -28.12
N ILE A 162 -22.80 49.30 -27.68
CA ILE A 162 -22.58 50.74 -27.61
C ILE A 162 -21.99 51.30 -28.93
N GLY A 163 -21.34 50.44 -29.68
CA GLY A 163 -20.81 50.77 -31.01
C GLY A 163 -21.83 50.46 -32.09
#